data_a3881fe09cd937de95156d9edcce8430
#
_entry.id   a3881fe09cd937de95156d9edcce8430
#
_cell.length_a   1.000
_cell.length_b   1.000
_cell.length_c   1.000
_cell.angle_alpha   90.00
_cell.angle_beta   90.00
_cell.angle_gamma   90.00
#
_symmetry.space_group_name_H-M   'P 1'
#
loop_
_entity.id
_entity.type
_entity.pdbx_description
1 polymer ?
#
loop_
_entity_poly.entity_id
_entity_poly.type
_entity_poly.pdbx_seq_one_letter_code
_entity_poly.pdbx_strand_id
1 'polypeptide(L)'
;MTVPRPPLAETLGLEPHPEGGWYRQTWASPVSVTLPDGRVRPTATLIYFLLPAGETSAWHRVASDELWMAHTGAVTLELGGSGATPYDAAAVVCDLATPQVLVPAGVWQRTLPSATDALVSCLVSPGFDFADFEMAGGSAG
;
A
#
# COMPACT_ATOMS: atom_id res chain seq x y z
N MET A 1 4.08 6.19 -23.71
CA MET A 1 3.10 7.22 -23.38
C MET A 1 2.94 7.29 -21.86
N THR A 2 3.13 8.45 -21.30
CA THR A 2 2.98 8.64 -19.85
C THR A 2 1.51 8.91 -19.52
N VAL A 3 1.04 8.31 -18.43
CA VAL A 3 -0.28 8.60 -17.89
C VAL A 3 -0.24 10.00 -17.26
N PRO A 4 -1.18 10.89 -17.59
CA PRO A 4 -1.21 12.21 -16.95
C PRO A 4 -1.37 12.07 -15.44
N ARG A 5 -0.68 12.93 -14.71
CA ARG A 5 -0.80 12.95 -13.25
C ARG A 5 -2.20 13.45 -12.87
N PRO A 6 -2.96 12.69 -12.04
CA PRO A 6 -4.26 13.16 -11.58
C PRO A 6 -4.16 14.49 -10.81
N PRO A 7 -5.21 15.34 -10.85
CA PRO A 7 -5.15 16.64 -10.16
C PRO A 7 -4.77 16.55 -8.68
N LEU A 8 -5.30 15.56 -7.94
CA LEU A 8 -4.97 15.42 -6.53
C LEU A 8 -3.52 14.95 -6.33
N ALA A 9 -2.98 14.14 -7.25
CA ALA A 9 -1.57 13.77 -7.22
C ALA A 9 -0.67 14.99 -7.44
N GLU A 10 -1.08 15.90 -8.32
CA GLU A 10 -0.38 17.17 -8.51
C GLU A 10 -0.40 17.99 -7.22
N THR A 11 -1.57 18.17 -6.62
CA THR A 11 -1.75 18.96 -5.40
C THR A 11 -0.93 18.41 -4.23
N LEU A 12 -0.90 17.09 -4.08
CA LEU A 12 -0.23 16.42 -2.95
C LEU A 12 1.21 16.01 -3.26
N GLY A 13 1.69 16.26 -4.48
CA GLY A 13 3.05 15.91 -4.87
C GLY A 13 3.29 14.41 -4.96
N LEU A 14 2.31 13.66 -5.46
CA LEU A 14 2.41 12.20 -5.54
C LEU A 14 3.11 11.77 -6.82
N GLU A 15 3.80 10.63 -6.74
CA GLU A 15 4.51 10.01 -7.84
C GLU A 15 3.94 8.60 -8.09
N PRO A 16 4.14 8.03 -9.30
CA PRO A 16 3.66 6.68 -9.57
C PRO A 16 4.29 5.64 -8.63
N HIS A 17 3.46 4.71 -8.14
CA HIS A 17 3.93 3.58 -7.32
C HIS A 17 4.18 2.36 -8.22
N PRO A 18 5.24 1.55 -7.96
CA PRO A 18 5.51 0.34 -8.75
C PRO A 18 4.35 -0.65 -8.81
N GLU A 19 3.53 -0.74 -7.77
CA GLU A 19 2.35 -1.62 -7.72
C GLU A 19 1.14 -1.05 -8.46
N GLY A 20 1.16 0.20 -8.84
CA GLY A 20 0.03 0.97 -9.36
C GLY A 20 -0.42 2.01 -8.35
N GLY A 21 -1.16 3.01 -8.83
CA GLY A 21 -1.54 4.15 -8.00
C GLY A 21 -0.42 5.17 -7.86
N TRP A 22 -0.65 6.15 -7.00
CA TRP A 22 0.21 7.31 -6.81
C TRP A 22 0.48 7.51 -5.33
N TYR A 23 1.72 7.83 -4.94
CA TYR A 23 2.07 7.92 -3.52
C TYR A 23 3.12 8.98 -3.24
N ARG A 24 3.20 9.36 -1.96
CA ARG A 24 4.32 10.13 -1.42
C ARG A 24 4.50 9.74 0.05
N GLN A 25 5.74 9.47 0.44
CA GLN A 25 6.05 9.30 1.86
C GLN A 25 5.98 10.65 2.55
N THR A 26 5.09 10.75 3.54
CA THR A 26 4.87 11.99 4.29
C THR A 26 5.63 12.04 5.60
N TRP A 27 5.99 10.87 6.12
CA TRP A 27 6.68 10.79 7.40
C TRP A 27 7.45 9.47 7.53
N ALA A 28 8.61 9.55 8.17
CA ALA A 28 9.35 8.39 8.65
C ALA A 28 9.76 8.70 10.08
N SER A 29 9.54 7.77 10.99
CA SER A 29 9.93 7.96 12.39
C SER A 29 11.43 8.18 12.49
N PRO A 30 11.89 9.14 13.29
CA PRO A 30 13.32 9.32 13.54
C PRO A 30 13.90 8.25 14.45
N VAL A 31 13.05 7.43 15.06
CA VAL A 31 13.48 6.32 15.92
C VAL A 31 13.60 5.08 15.07
N SER A 32 14.76 4.42 15.13
CA SER A 32 15.04 3.20 14.38
C SER A 32 14.94 1.97 15.27
N VAL A 33 14.64 0.83 14.64
CA VAL A 33 14.65 -0.49 15.29
C VAL A 33 15.54 -1.42 14.47
N THR A 34 16.31 -2.25 15.17
CA THR A 34 17.08 -3.34 14.55
C THR A 34 16.26 -4.62 14.68
N LEU A 35 15.93 -5.22 13.54
CA LEU A 35 15.12 -6.42 13.49
C LEU A 35 16.00 -7.66 13.81
N PRO A 36 15.39 -8.82 14.17
CA PRO A 36 16.16 -10.00 14.53
C PRO A 36 17.13 -10.48 13.44
N ASP A 37 16.83 -10.22 12.17
CA ASP A 37 17.70 -10.59 11.04
C ASP A 37 18.75 -9.53 10.72
N GLY A 38 18.85 -8.46 11.52
CA GLY A 38 19.85 -7.40 11.34
C GLY A 38 19.39 -6.21 10.49
N ARG A 39 18.22 -6.28 9.86
CA ARG A 39 17.70 -5.12 9.11
C ARG A 39 17.43 -3.97 10.08
N VAL A 40 17.79 -2.76 9.69
CA VAL A 40 17.49 -1.55 10.46
C VAL A 40 16.41 -0.76 9.71
N ARG A 41 15.34 -0.41 10.41
CA ARG A 41 14.19 0.29 9.82
C ARG A 41 13.72 1.38 10.77
N PRO A 42 13.11 2.46 10.25
CA PRO A 42 12.33 3.37 11.11
C PRO A 42 11.26 2.56 11.84
N THR A 43 10.84 3.01 13.01
CA THR A 43 9.76 2.31 13.72
C THR A 43 8.44 2.35 12.95
N ALA A 44 8.22 3.38 12.13
CA ALA A 44 7.07 3.46 11.23
C ALA A 44 7.33 4.43 10.08
N THR A 45 6.64 4.21 8.96
CA THR A 45 6.58 5.16 7.84
C THR A 45 5.13 5.37 7.46
N LEU A 46 4.84 6.52 6.85
CA LEU A 46 3.49 6.91 6.46
C LEU A 46 3.51 7.48 5.04
N ILE A 47 2.54 7.06 4.23
CA ILE A 47 2.38 7.57 2.87
C ILE A 47 0.95 8.07 2.67
N TYR A 48 0.77 9.04 1.75
CA TYR A 48 -0.47 9.16 1.01
C TYR A 48 -0.45 8.16 -0.14
N PHE A 49 -1.60 7.57 -0.42
CA PHE A 49 -1.78 6.69 -1.58
C PHE A 49 -3.10 7.04 -2.26
N LEU A 50 -3.01 7.41 -3.54
CA LEU A 50 -4.16 7.76 -4.36
C LEU A 50 -4.39 6.66 -5.39
N LEU A 51 -5.60 6.15 -5.45
CA LEU A 51 -6.03 5.17 -6.45
C LEU A 51 -7.13 5.80 -7.28
N PRO A 52 -6.81 6.32 -8.48
CA PRO A 52 -7.84 6.89 -9.34
C PRO A 52 -8.88 5.88 -9.76
N ALA A 53 -10.08 6.35 -10.12
CA ALA A 53 -11.18 5.51 -10.57
C ALA A 53 -10.72 4.57 -11.68
N GLY A 54 -11.05 3.30 -11.55
CA GLY A 54 -10.70 2.26 -12.52
C GLY A 54 -9.28 1.72 -12.42
N GLU A 55 -8.41 2.35 -11.64
CA GLU A 55 -7.04 1.86 -11.44
C GLU A 55 -6.98 0.84 -10.31
N THR A 56 -5.94 0.02 -10.33
CA THR A 56 -5.72 -1.04 -9.35
C THR A 56 -4.28 -1.05 -8.91
N SER A 57 -4.01 -1.62 -7.73
CA SER A 57 -2.66 -2.03 -7.37
C SER A 57 -2.52 -3.54 -7.55
N ALA A 58 -1.33 -3.96 -7.96
CA ALA A 58 -1.05 -5.38 -8.24
C ALA A 58 -0.84 -6.16 -6.94
N TRP A 59 -0.94 -7.50 -7.04
CA TRP A 59 -0.59 -8.38 -5.93
C TRP A 59 0.84 -8.09 -5.46
N HIS A 60 0.96 -7.75 -4.19
CA HIS A 60 2.24 -7.49 -3.54
C HIS A 60 2.15 -7.82 -2.05
N ARG A 61 3.30 -7.91 -1.40
CA ARG A 61 3.35 -8.04 0.06
C ARG A 61 4.56 -7.29 0.59
N VAL A 62 4.47 -6.92 1.87
CA VAL A 62 5.57 -6.30 2.59
C VAL A 62 5.88 -7.10 3.86
N ALA A 63 7.10 -6.95 4.37
CA ALA A 63 7.56 -7.72 5.53
C ALA A 63 7.05 -7.18 6.87
N SER A 64 6.24 -6.13 6.85
CA SER A 64 5.73 -5.47 8.05
C SER A 64 4.21 -5.38 8.01
N ASP A 65 3.59 -5.12 9.15
CA ASP A 65 2.17 -4.79 9.19
C ASP A 65 1.91 -3.48 8.48
N GLU A 66 0.78 -3.41 7.79
CA GLU A 66 0.35 -2.20 7.09
C GLU A 66 -1.08 -1.85 7.45
N LEU A 67 -1.30 -0.59 7.85
CA LEU A 67 -2.63 -0.06 8.13
C LEU A 67 -3.04 0.89 7.01
N TRP A 68 -4.17 0.57 6.38
CA TRP A 68 -4.84 1.43 5.41
C TRP A 68 -5.86 2.29 6.13
N MET A 69 -5.84 3.60 5.89
CA MET A 69 -6.73 4.57 6.54
C MET A 69 -7.41 5.43 5.48
N ALA A 70 -8.74 5.37 5.46
CA ALA A 70 -9.54 6.06 4.43
C ALA A 70 -9.62 7.57 4.68
N HIS A 71 -9.44 8.34 3.61
CA HIS A 71 -9.70 9.79 3.60
C HIS A 71 -10.90 10.10 2.72
N THR A 72 -10.92 9.63 1.47
CA THR A 72 -12.03 9.81 0.53
C THR A 72 -12.21 8.57 -0.31
N GLY A 73 -13.43 8.32 -0.77
CA GLY A 73 -13.74 7.19 -1.63
C GLY A 73 -13.66 5.85 -0.91
N ALA A 74 -13.57 4.79 -1.68
CA ALA A 74 -13.51 3.43 -1.16
C ALA A 74 -12.44 2.64 -1.89
N VAL A 75 -11.64 1.87 -1.15
CA VAL A 75 -10.69 0.91 -1.70
C VAL A 75 -11.15 -0.47 -1.31
N THR A 76 -11.36 -1.34 -2.29
CA THR A 76 -11.61 -2.76 -2.04
C THR A 76 -10.29 -3.49 -2.10
N LEU A 77 -9.88 -4.03 -0.95
CA LEU A 77 -8.67 -4.83 -0.82
C LEU A 77 -9.02 -6.31 -0.91
N GLU A 78 -8.19 -7.08 -1.62
CA GLU A 78 -8.20 -8.53 -1.50
C GLU A 78 -6.94 -8.98 -0.79
N LEU A 79 -7.10 -9.87 0.19
CA LEU A 79 -6.00 -10.45 0.97
C LEU A 79 -5.83 -11.90 0.56
N GLY A 80 -4.67 -12.26 0.03
CA GLY A 80 -4.40 -13.54 -0.60
C GLY A 80 -3.53 -14.48 0.22
N GLY A 81 -3.56 -14.37 1.54
CA GLY A 81 -2.79 -15.25 2.42
C GLY A 81 -1.30 -14.97 2.40
N SER A 82 -0.52 -15.79 3.07
CA SER A 82 0.93 -15.60 3.26
C SER A 82 1.76 -16.72 2.63
N GLY A 83 1.21 -17.43 1.66
CA GLY A 83 1.93 -18.49 0.94
C GLY A 83 2.96 -17.94 -0.04
N ALA A 84 3.56 -18.82 -0.83
CA ALA A 84 4.54 -18.43 -1.84
C ALA A 84 3.94 -17.55 -2.93
N THR A 85 2.64 -17.74 -3.21
CA THR A 85 1.87 -16.96 -4.17
C THR A 85 0.51 -16.62 -3.55
N PRO A 86 -0.15 -15.56 -4.02
CA PRO A 86 -1.51 -15.28 -3.55
C PRO A 86 -2.48 -16.40 -3.96
N TYR A 87 -3.46 -16.62 -3.11
CA TYR A 87 -4.52 -17.62 -3.37
C TYR A 87 -5.87 -16.99 -3.04
N ASP A 88 -6.95 -17.80 -3.02
CA ASP A 88 -8.32 -17.32 -2.85
C ASP A 88 -8.42 -16.22 -1.80
N ALA A 89 -8.86 -15.08 -2.26
CA ALA A 89 -8.80 -13.86 -1.48
C ALA A 89 -10.10 -13.59 -0.75
N ALA A 90 -9.97 -13.04 0.45
CA ALA A 90 -11.08 -12.40 1.15
C ALA A 90 -11.04 -10.91 0.82
N ALA A 91 -12.18 -10.35 0.42
CA ALA A 91 -12.28 -8.93 0.13
C ALA A 91 -12.69 -8.14 1.38
N VAL A 92 -12.09 -6.97 1.56
CA VAL A 92 -12.45 -6.03 2.60
C VAL A 92 -12.43 -4.62 2.03
N VAL A 93 -13.39 -3.79 2.43
CA VAL A 93 -13.50 -2.42 1.94
C VAL A 93 -12.97 -1.46 2.99
N CYS A 94 -12.06 -0.58 2.56
CA CYS A 94 -11.57 0.54 3.36
C CYS A 94 -12.26 1.81 2.86
N ASP A 95 -13.14 2.36 3.67
CA ASP A 95 -13.91 3.57 3.38
C ASP A 95 -14.28 4.26 4.69
N LEU A 96 -15.12 5.30 4.63
CA LEU A 96 -15.47 6.02 5.86
C LEU A 96 -16.37 5.23 6.81
N ALA A 97 -16.97 4.13 6.35
CA ALA A 97 -17.73 3.22 7.23
C ALA A 97 -16.79 2.21 7.93
N THR A 98 -15.68 1.87 7.31
CA THR A 98 -14.62 1.03 7.87
C THR A 98 -13.29 1.70 7.55
N PRO A 99 -12.94 2.75 8.31
CA PRO A 99 -11.85 3.63 7.91
C PRO A 99 -10.44 3.08 8.12
N GLN A 100 -10.29 1.99 8.86
CA GLN A 100 -8.99 1.36 9.10
C GLN A 100 -9.03 -0.12 8.74
N VAL A 101 -8.07 -0.56 7.95
CA VAL A 101 -7.92 -1.97 7.58
C VAL A 101 -6.47 -2.37 7.80
N LEU A 102 -6.25 -3.43 8.57
CA LEU A 102 -4.92 -3.99 8.80
C LEU A 102 -4.63 -5.09 7.79
N VAL A 103 -3.49 -4.99 7.12
CA VAL A 103 -2.90 -6.08 6.35
C VAL A 103 -1.70 -6.60 7.16
N PRO A 104 -1.77 -7.82 7.68
CA PRO A 104 -0.66 -8.37 8.47
C PRO A 104 0.61 -8.55 7.64
N ALA A 105 1.76 -8.52 8.30
CA ALA A 105 3.06 -8.75 7.68
C ALA A 105 3.06 -10.04 6.86
N GLY A 106 3.60 -9.96 5.65
CA GLY A 106 3.75 -11.11 4.77
C GLY A 106 2.49 -11.55 4.03
N VAL A 107 1.36 -10.88 4.25
CA VAL A 107 0.10 -11.21 3.58
C VAL A 107 0.04 -10.51 2.23
N TRP A 108 -0.26 -11.30 1.18
CA TRP A 108 -0.47 -10.76 -0.16
C TRP A 108 -1.71 -9.87 -0.18
N GLN A 109 -1.59 -8.72 -0.85
CA GLN A 109 -2.67 -7.75 -0.99
C GLN A 109 -2.71 -7.18 -2.39
N ARG A 110 -3.90 -6.85 -2.84
CA ARG A 110 -4.12 -6.05 -4.05
C ARG A 110 -5.40 -5.25 -3.89
N THR A 111 -5.58 -4.24 -4.75
CA THR A 111 -6.83 -3.49 -4.81
C THR A 111 -7.60 -3.81 -6.09
N LEU A 112 -8.92 -3.76 -5.99
CA LEU A 112 -9.83 -3.91 -7.13
C LEU A 112 -10.24 -2.52 -7.64
N PRO A 113 -10.68 -2.41 -8.91
CA PRO A 113 -11.09 -1.11 -9.43
C PRO A 113 -12.31 -0.57 -8.70
N SER A 114 -12.33 0.75 -8.50
CA SER A 114 -13.47 1.48 -7.93
C SER A 114 -14.08 2.42 -8.94
N ALA A 115 -15.34 2.79 -8.72
CA ALA A 115 -16.03 3.74 -9.60
C ALA A 115 -15.56 5.18 -9.39
N THR A 116 -14.94 5.49 -8.25
CA THR A 116 -14.49 6.84 -7.90
C THR A 116 -13.04 6.80 -7.43
N ASP A 117 -12.37 7.95 -7.48
CA ASP A 117 -11.04 8.11 -6.90
C ASP A 117 -11.08 7.81 -5.39
N ALA A 118 -10.00 7.24 -4.88
CA ALA A 118 -9.86 7.01 -3.44
C ALA A 118 -8.51 7.52 -2.97
N LEU A 119 -8.52 8.31 -1.89
CA LEU A 119 -7.32 8.72 -1.19
C LEU A 119 -7.29 8.05 0.17
N VAL A 120 -6.17 7.39 0.45
CA VAL A 120 -5.91 6.75 1.74
C VAL A 120 -4.55 7.17 2.25
N SER A 121 -4.31 6.91 3.54
CA SER A 121 -2.97 6.85 4.09
C SER A 121 -2.64 5.41 4.43
N CYS A 122 -1.37 5.04 4.26
CA CYS A 122 -0.89 3.71 4.66
C CYS A 122 0.28 3.88 5.62
N LEU A 123 0.14 3.28 6.79
CA LEU A 123 1.20 3.24 7.82
C LEU A 123 1.81 1.85 7.82
N VAL A 124 3.13 1.78 7.74
CA VAL A 124 3.88 0.51 7.78
C VAL A 124 4.78 0.54 9.01
N SER A 125 4.72 -0.53 9.81
CA SER A 125 5.52 -0.65 11.03
C SER A 125 5.98 -2.10 11.25
N PRO A 126 7.29 -2.37 11.42
CA PRO A 126 8.43 -1.48 11.19
C PRO A 126 8.41 -0.83 9.81
N GLY A 127 9.05 0.32 9.66
CA GLY A 127 8.90 1.19 8.52
C GLY A 127 9.22 0.55 7.18
N PHE A 128 8.62 1.09 6.13
CA PHE A 128 8.73 0.57 4.77
C PHE A 128 10.13 0.79 4.17
N ASP A 129 10.60 -0.23 3.46
CA ASP A 129 11.76 -0.17 2.59
C ASP A 129 11.47 -1.06 1.38
N PHE A 130 11.82 -0.61 0.18
CA PHE A 130 11.57 -1.40 -1.03
C PHE A 130 12.30 -2.74 -1.02
N ALA A 131 13.36 -2.89 -0.22
CA ALA A 131 14.02 -4.18 -0.02
C ALA A 131 13.09 -5.23 0.62
N ASP A 132 12.02 -4.79 1.32
CA ASP A 132 11.05 -5.65 1.97
C ASP A 132 9.78 -5.85 1.13
N PHE A 133 9.76 -5.30 -0.08
CA PHE A 133 8.60 -5.30 -0.98
C PHE A 133 8.76 -6.40 -2.03
N GLU A 134 7.69 -7.17 -2.23
CA GLU A 134 7.68 -8.26 -3.21
C GLU A 134 6.40 -8.20 -4.03
N MET A 135 6.53 -8.28 -5.36
CA MET A 135 5.39 -8.40 -6.27
C MET A 135 5.19 -9.86 -6.66
N ALA A 136 3.94 -10.27 -6.84
CA ALA A 136 3.62 -11.61 -7.29
C ALA A 136 4.18 -11.82 -8.70
N GLY A 137 4.58 -13.05 -9.00
CA GLY A 137 5.22 -13.38 -10.27
C GLY A 137 6.74 -13.31 -10.22
N GLY A 138 7.32 -12.99 -9.05
CA GLY A 138 8.75 -13.08 -8.81
C GLY A 138 9.57 -11.99 -9.45
N SER A 139 8.95 -10.91 -9.92
CA SER A 139 9.68 -9.84 -10.56
C SER A 139 9.22 -8.50 -10.01
N ALA A 140 10.13 -7.76 -9.42
CA ALA A 140 9.90 -6.39 -8.97
C ALA A 140 10.25 -5.37 -10.04
N GLY A 141 10.58 -5.81 -11.20
CA GLY A 141 10.97 -4.87 -12.23
C GLY A 141 11.21 -5.52 -13.52
#